data_43271f831ccbabed55466d18e35b6d17
#
_entry.id   43271f831ccbabed55466d18e35b6d17
#
_cell.length_a   1.000
_cell.length_b   1.000
_cell.length_c   1.000
_cell.angle_alpha   90.00
_cell.angle_beta   90.00
_cell.angle_gamma   90.00
#
_symmetry.space_group_name_H-M   'P 1'
#
loop_
_entity.id
_entity.type
_entity.pdbx_description
1 polymer ?
#
loop_
_entity_poly.entity_id
_entity_poly.type
_entity_poly.pdbx_seq_one_letter_code
_entity_poly.pdbx_strand_id
1 'polypeptide(L)'
;MRTARAGRPALRLVAPHESDAPAPLVSFCSHCGTRPAPGALPNGSRVCGSCCLGLILESRADVAPDADDAFLVLDRSLAVCAVSRAAEQLLDTSEPDAVNRHITELLMPAGAEETGGENLSAAVVWAARGDGAVRTAVVRPANTFGIRLTARIASCGPSPAALLVLD
;
A
#
# COMPACT_ATOMS: atom_id res chain seq x y z
N MET A 1 -49.40 26.50 -29.43
CA MET A 1 -48.68 25.79 -28.38
C MET A 1 -47.21 25.74 -28.76
N ARG A 2 -46.33 26.48 -28.04
CA ARG A 2 -44.89 26.48 -28.27
C ARG A 2 -44.26 25.55 -27.18
N THR A 3 -43.70 24.42 -27.59
CA THR A 3 -42.93 23.52 -26.72
C THR A 3 -41.58 24.13 -26.44
N ALA A 4 -41.33 24.41 -25.14
CA ALA A 4 -40.03 24.85 -24.67
C ALA A 4 -39.02 23.69 -24.79
N ARG A 5 -37.92 23.89 -25.54
CA ARG A 5 -36.78 22.98 -25.56
C ARG A 5 -36.04 23.09 -24.19
N ALA A 6 -36.07 22.03 -23.41
CA ALA A 6 -35.22 21.93 -22.25
C ALA A 6 -33.75 21.95 -22.67
N GLY A 7 -33.01 22.98 -22.21
CA GLY A 7 -31.57 23.13 -22.47
C GLY A 7 -30.82 21.95 -21.80
N ARG A 8 -29.91 21.32 -22.55
CA ARG A 8 -28.98 20.32 -22.03
C ARG A 8 -28.09 20.98 -20.98
N PRO A 9 -27.87 20.35 -19.82
CA PRO A 9 -26.90 20.86 -18.86
C PRO A 9 -25.50 20.86 -19.48
N ALA A 10 -24.83 22.02 -19.44
CA ALA A 10 -23.46 22.17 -19.91
C ALA A 10 -22.53 21.50 -18.89
N LEU A 11 -21.74 20.53 -19.36
CA LEU A 11 -20.65 19.95 -18.57
C LEU A 11 -19.60 21.04 -18.34
N ARG A 12 -19.36 21.39 -17.09
CA ARG A 12 -18.32 22.32 -16.70
C ARG A 12 -17.06 21.52 -16.37
N LEU A 13 -15.99 21.70 -17.14
CA LEU A 13 -14.67 21.20 -16.78
C LEU A 13 -14.25 21.89 -15.48
N VAL A 14 -14.13 21.11 -14.40
CA VAL A 14 -13.52 21.57 -13.16
C VAL A 14 -12.02 21.46 -13.36
N ALA A 15 -11.30 22.60 -13.26
CA ALA A 15 -9.85 22.57 -13.26
C ALA A 15 -9.36 21.72 -12.07
N PRO A 16 -8.37 20.83 -12.24
CA PRO A 16 -7.80 20.10 -11.13
C PRO A 16 -7.27 21.10 -10.09
N HIS A 17 -7.58 20.87 -8.82
CA HIS A 17 -7.00 21.63 -7.73
C HIS A 17 -5.49 21.42 -7.72
N GLU A 18 -4.70 22.44 -7.40
CA GLU A 18 -3.23 22.35 -7.28
C GLU A 18 -2.77 21.30 -6.24
N SER A 19 -3.68 20.79 -5.40
CA SER A 19 -3.46 19.68 -4.48
C SER A 19 -3.47 18.28 -5.11
N ASP A 20 -3.84 18.15 -6.40
CA ASP A 20 -3.96 16.85 -7.09
C ASP A 20 -2.65 16.38 -7.76
N ALA A 21 -1.55 17.07 -7.56
CA ALA A 21 -0.26 16.57 -8.04
C ALA A 21 0.08 15.27 -7.27
N PRO A 22 0.38 14.17 -7.98
CA PRO A 22 0.75 12.92 -7.32
C PRO A 22 1.99 13.15 -6.45
N ALA A 23 1.98 12.63 -5.22
CA ALA A 23 3.14 12.71 -4.33
C ALA A 23 4.38 12.12 -5.03
N PRO A 24 5.58 12.69 -4.82
CA PRO A 24 6.79 12.18 -5.42
C PRO A 24 7.06 10.73 -4.98
N LEU A 25 7.76 9.97 -5.81
CA LEU A 25 8.21 8.63 -5.47
C LEU A 25 9.45 8.73 -4.58
N VAL A 26 9.51 7.88 -3.57
CA VAL A 26 10.67 7.71 -2.70
C VAL A 26 11.03 6.24 -2.57
N SER A 27 12.31 5.96 -2.39
CA SER A 27 12.81 4.60 -2.20
C SER A 27 12.75 4.19 -0.74
N PHE A 28 12.46 2.92 -0.48
CA PHE A 28 12.47 2.31 0.86
C PHE A 28 12.88 0.84 0.78
N CYS A 29 13.36 0.28 1.89
CA CYS A 29 13.71 -1.13 1.97
C CYS A 29 12.50 -1.99 2.34
N SER A 30 12.25 -3.08 1.61
CA SER A 30 11.12 -3.99 1.82
C SER A 30 11.13 -4.74 3.15
N HIS A 31 12.24 -4.73 3.90
CA HIS A 31 12.37 -5.43 5.18
C HIS A 31 12.51 -4.46 6.37
N CYS A 32 13.42 -3.49 6.29
CA CYS A 32 13.69 -2.59 7.42
C CYS A 32 13.09 -1.18 7.27
N GLY A 33 12.36 -0.88 6.20
CA GLY A 33 11.75 0.43 5.96
C GLY A 33 12.74 1.58 5.69
N THR A 34 14.04 1.41 5.97
CA THR A 34 15.03 2.47 5.81
C THR A 34 15.00 3.07 4.40
N ARG A 35 14.99 4.38 4.33
CA ARG A 35 15.08 5.13 3.07
C ARG A 35 16.55 5.35 2.71
N PRO A 36 17.06 4.78 1.60
CA PRO A 36 18.44 5.02 1.19
C PRO A 36 18.64 6.48 0.79
N ALA A 37 19.81 7.03 1.09
CA ALA A 37 20.16 8.35 0.59
C ALA A 37 20.22 8.34 -0.95
N PRO A 38 19.90 9.46 -1.63
CA PRO A 38 20.02 9.57 -3.07
C PRO A 38 21.43 9.17 -3.53
N GLY A 39 21.54 8.22 -4.47
CA GLY A 39 22.83 7.72 -4.97
C GLY A 39 23.55 6.71 -4.08
N ALA A 40 22.98 6.31 -2.95
CA ALA A 40 23.60 5.36 -2.01
C ALA A 40 23.57 3.89 -2.46
N LEU A 41 22.89 3.57 -3.56
CA LEU A 41 22.84 2.20 -4.07
C LEU A 41 24.06 1.92 -4.95
N PRO A 42 24.97 1.02 -4.54
CA PRO A 42 26.14 0.72 -5.34
C PRO A 42 25.76 -0.05 -6.60
N ASN A 43 26.17 0.46 -7.76
CA ASN A 43 26.24 -0.26 -9.05
C ASN A 43 25.00 -1.07 -9.43
N GLY A 44 23.79 -0.51 -9.28
CA GLY A 44 22.55 -1.19 -9.70
C GLY A 44 22.08 -2.33 -8.77
N SER A 45 22.72 -2.53 -7.63
CA SER A 45 22.22 -3.43 -6.60
C SER A 45 20.92 -2.88 -6.02
N ARG A 46 19.93 -3.75 -5.87
CA ARG A 46 18.66 -3.45 -5.19
C ARG A 46 18.62 -3.96 -3.75
N VAL A 47 19.67 -4.59 -3.28
CA VAL A 47 19.75 -5.07 -1.90
C VAL A 47 20.02 -3.88 -0.99
N CYS A 48 19.28 -3.79 0.11
CA CYS A 48 19.45 -2.75 1.10
C CYS A 48 20.85 -2.80 1.74
N GLY A 49 21.56 -1.68 1.70
CA GLY A 49 22.89 -1.57 2.32
C GLY A 49 22.85 -1.54 3.85
N SER A 50 21.69 -1.25 4.47
CA SER A 50 21.57 -1.17 5.93
C SER A 50 21.30 -2.53 6.58
N CYS A 51 20.35 -3.32 6.07
CA CYS A 51 20.01 -4.61 6.66
C CYS A 51 20.56 -5.81 5.87
N CYS A 52 20.98 -5.62 4.62
CA CYS A 52 21.47 -6.65 3.69
C CYS A 52 20.46 -7.78 3.39
N LEU A 53 19.19 -7.60 3.72
CA LEU A 53 18.11 -8.59 3.55
C LEU A 53 17.06 -8.13 2.55
N GLY A 54 16.52 -6.93 2.75
CA GLY A 54 15.42 -6.42 1.93
C GLY A 54 15.86 -5.86 0.59
N LEU A 55 14.92 -5.76 -0.33
CA LEU A 55 15.08 -5.09 -1.62
C LEU A 55 14.63 -3.63 -1.52
N ILE A 56 15.28 -2.75 -2.28
CA ILE A 56 14.86 -1.36 -2.41
C ILE A 56 13.72 -1.28 -3.42
N LEU A 57 12.58 -0.79 -2.93
CA LEU A 57 11.37 -0.53 -3.67
C LEU A 57 11.09 0.97 -3.71
N GLU A 58 10.15 1.39 -4.54
CA GLU A 58 9.69 2.78 -4.64
C GLU A 58 8.20 2.84 -4.43
N SER A 59 7.74 3.85 -3.69
CA SER A 59 6.33 4.16 -3.54
C SER A 59 6.13 5.66 -3.37
N ARG A 60 4.90 6.11 -3.35
CA ARG A 60 4.54 7.51 -3.08
C ARG A 60 5.05 7.93 -1.71
N ALA A 61 5.58 9.13 -1.60
CA ALA A 61 6.16 9.66 -0.35
C ALA A 61 5.15 9.75 0.80
N ASP A 62 3.86 9.91 0.48
CA ASP A 62 2.77 10.01 1.46
C ASP A 62 2.32 8.66 2.04
N VAL A 63 2.82 7.54 1.48
CA VAL A 63 2.52 6.18 1.96
C VAL A 63 3.79 5.38 2.25
N ALA A 64 4.92 5.78 1.68
CA ALA A 64 6.18 5.07 1.87
C ALA A 64 6.53 4.95 3.36
N PRO A 65 6.87 3.74 3.85
CA PRO A 65 7.10 3.49 5.26
C PRO A 65 8.41 4.11 5.73
N ASP A 66 8.52 4.29 7.04
CA ASP A 66 9.76 4.54 7.76
C ASP A 66 10.29 3.26 8.46
N ALA A 67 11.44 3.36 9.12
CA ALA A 67 12.16 2.19 9.65
C ALA A 67 11.39 1.38 10.71
N ASP A 68 10.46 2.04 11.43
CA ASP A 68 9.69 1.43 12.52
C ASP A 68 8.25 1.08 12.10
N ASP A 69 7.89 1.33 10.85
CA ASP A 69 6.54 1.07 10.38
C ASP A 69 6.32 -0.43 10.09
N ALA A 70 5.15 -0.91 10.47
CA ALA A 70 4.69 -2.25 10.13
C ALA A 70 4.08 -2.23 8.72
N PHE A 71 4.66 -2.98 7.78
CA PHE A 71 4.14 -3.04 6.42
C PHE A 71 4.37 -4.40 5.75
N LEU A 72 3.58 -4.65 4.72
CA LEU A 72 3.63 -5.82 3.87
C LEU A 72 3.74 -5.39 2.40
N VAL A 73 4.41 -6.19 1.60
CA VAL A 73 4.39 -6.08 0.14
C VAL A 73 3.65 -7.29 -0.43
N LEU A 74 2.72 -7.04 -1.33
CA LEU A 74 1.79 -8.03 -1.85
C LEU A 74 1.79 -8.01 -3.38
N ASP A 75 1.64 -9.17 -3.97
CA ASP A 75 1.42 -9.26 -5.41
C ASP A 75 -0.08 -9.15 -5.79
N ARG A 76 -0.37 -9.21 -7.09
CA ARG A 76 -1.74 -9.13 -7.63
C ARG A 76 -2.63 -10.35 -7.30
N SER A 77 -2.04 -11.43 -6.82
CA SER A 77 -2.77 -12.63 -6.37
C SER A 77 -3.06 -12.60 -4.86
N LEU A 78 -2.75 -11.48 -4.20
CA LEU A 78 -2.88 -11.29 -2.76
C LEU A 78 -1.89 -12.12 -1.95
N ALA A 79 -0.83 -12.63 -2.59
CA ALA A 79 0.25 -13.33 -1.91
C ALA A 79 1.26 -12.34 -1.34
N VAL A 80 1.72 -12.61 -0.13
CA VAL A 80 2.76 -11.84 0.55
C VAL A 80 4.10 -12.07 -0.13
N CYS A 81 4.77 -10.98 -0.51
CA CYS A 81 6.10 -10.98 -1.12
C CYS A 81 7.20 -10.57 -0.16
N ALA A 82 6.87 -9.68 0.80
CA ALA A 82 7.80 -9.24 1.84
C ALA A 82 7.04 -8.78 3.08
N VAL A 83 7.70 -8.87 4.23
CA VAL A 83 7.18 -8.45 5.54
C VAL A 83 8.24 -7.60 6.23
N SER A 84 7.87 -6.42 6.73
CA SER A 84 8.79 -5.61 7.51
C SER A 84 9.05 -6.22 8.89
N ARG A 85 10.22 -5.93 9.47
CA ARG A 85 10.56 -6.37 10.83
C ARG A 85 9.49 -5.97 11.86
N ALA A 86 8.93 -4.77 11.75
CA ALA A 86 7.85 -4.33 12.63
C ALA A 86 6.56 -5.12 12.41
N ALA A 87 6.26 -5.48 11.15
CA ALA A 87 5.10 -6.31 10.84
C ALA A 87 5.28 -7.77 11.30
N GLU A 88 6.50 -8.32 11.27
CA GLU A 88 6.78 -9.64 11.86
C GLU A 88 6.40 -9.67 13.35
N GLN A 89 6.78 -8.62 14.09
CA GLN A 89 6.45 -8.49 15.51
C GLN A 89 4.95 -8.29 15.74
N LEU A 90 4.31 -7.42 14.95
CA LEU A 90 2.88 -7.10 15.07
C LEU A 90 2.00 -8.30 14.75
N LEU A 91 2.39 -9.10 13.77
CA LEU A 91 1.61 -10.25 13.27
C LEU A 91 2.05 -11.58 13.89
N ASP A 92 3.05 -11.57 14.78
CA ASP A 92 3.64 -12.76 15.41
C ASP A 92 3.98 -13.85 14.35
N THR A 93 4.69 -13.44 13.30
CA THR A 93 5.09 -14.32 12.19
C THR A 93 6.44 -13.88 11.64
N SER A 94 7.23 -14.80 11.13
CA SER A 94 8.47 -14.46 10.44
C SER A 94 8.25 -14.23 8.94
N GLU A 95 9.09 -13.44 8.27
CA GLU A 95 9.00 -13.25 6.81
C GLU A 95 9.04 -14.58 6.05
N PRO A 96 9.93 -15.55 6.34
CA PRO A 96 9.93 -16.86 5.67
C PRO A 96 8.61 -17.64 5.82
N ASP A 97 7.92 -17.50 6.97
CA ASP A 97 6.65 -18.17 7.20
C ASP A 97 5.46 -17.45 6.58
N ALA A 98 5.59 -16.15 6.30
CA ALA A 98 4.54 -15.32 5.73
C ALA A 98 4.59 -15.27 4.19
N VAL A 99 5.78 -15.31 3.58
CA VAL A 99 5.94 -15.22 2.12
C VAL A 99 5.19 -16.35 1.41
N ASN A 100 4.53 -16.00 0.33
CA ASN A 100 3.62 -16.83 -0.48
C ASN A 100 2.28 -17.19 0.21
N ARG A 101 2.03 -16.78 1.44
CA ARG A 101 0.70 -16.92 2.05
C ARG A 101 -0.25 -15.84 1.53
N HIS A 102 -1.52 -16.16 1.48
CA HIS A 102 -2.55 -15.21 1.12
C HIS A 102 -2.76 -14.20 2.27
N ILE A 103 -2.94 -12.91 1.93
CA ILE A 103 -3.06 -11.83 2.93
C ILE A 103 -4.13 -12.10 4.00
N THR A 104 -5.23 -12.76 3.62
CA THR A 104 -6.33 -13.08 4.56
C THR A 104 -5.96 -14.09 5.64
N GLU A 105 -4.84 -14.78 5.52
CA GLU A 105 -4.31 -15.64 6.56
C GLU A 105 -3.59 -14.84 7.66
N LEU A 106 -3.15 -13.62 7.35
CA LEU A 106 -2.44 -12.73 8.27
C LEU A 106 -3.31 -11.58 8.76
N LEU A 107 -4.13 -11.00 7.86
CA LEU A 107 -4.98 -9.86 8.14
C LEU A 107 -6.42 -10.12 7.67
N MET A 108 -7.36 -9.88 8.55
CA MET A 108 -8.79 -9.99 8.26
C MET A 108 -9.43 -8.60 8.16
N PRO A 109 -10.37 -8.36 7.23
CA PRO A 109 -11.16 -7.15 7.22
C PRO A 109 -11.87 -6.97 8.58
N ALA A 110 -11.80 -5.77 9.15
CA ALA A 110 -12.43 -5.45 10.44
C ALA A 110 -13.56 -4.42 10.34
N GLY A 111 -13.80 -3.86 9.16
CA GLY A 111 -14.77 -2.79 8.90
C GLY A 111 -15.94 -3.19 8.00
N ALA A 112 -16.24 -4.48 7.86
CA ALA A 112 -17.30 -4.96 6.94
C ALA A 112 -18.71 -4.44 7.27
N GLU A 113 -18.91 -3.83 8.44
CA GLU A 113 -20.20 -3.28 8.87
C GLU A 113 -20.27 -1.74 8.80
N GLU A 114 -19.15 -1.06 8.58
CA GLU A 114 -19.14 0.40 8.45
C GLU A 114 -19.22 0.77 6.95
N THR A 115 -20.35 1.36 6.59
CA THR A 115 -20.69 1.85 5.25
C THR A 115 -19.59 2.81 4.75
N GLY A 116 -18.68 2.33 3.89
CA GLY A 116 -17.72 3.18 3.21
C GLY A 116 -16.25 2.72 3.19
N GLY A 117 -15.89 1.65 3.91
CA GLY A 117 -14.54 1.08 3.82
C GLY A 117 -14.33 0.31 2.51
N GLU A 118 -13.23 0.57 1.82
CA GLU A 118 -12.90 -0.20 0.61
C GLU A 118 -12.54 -1.64 1.00
N ASN A 119 -12.96 -2.60 0.18
CA ASN A 119 -12.61 -4.02 0.41
C ASN A 119 -11.09 -4.19 0.29
N LEU A 120 -10.45 -4.72 1.35
CA LEU A 120 -9.01 -4.95 1.43
C LEU A 120 -8.46 -5.63 0.16
N SER A 121 -9.10 -6.72 -0.26
CA SER A 121 -8.64 -7.48 -1.43
C SER A 121 -8.72 -6.66 -2.72
N ALA A 122 -9.79 -5.88 -2.91
CA ALA A 122 -9.93 -5.01 -4.06
C ALA A 122 -8.87 -3.89 -4.05
N ALA A 123 -8.65 -3.24 -2.90
CA ALA A 123 -7.65 -2.20 -2.74
C ALA A 123 -6.23 -2.71 -3.08
N VAL A 124 -5.86 -3.89 -2.57
CA VAL A 124 -4.57 -4.53 -2.87
C VAL A 124 -4.44 -4.88 -4.36
N VAL A 125 -5.47 -5.45 -4.97
CA VAL A 125 -5.43 -5.81 -6.41
C VAL A 125 -5.25 -4.57 -7.29
N TRP A 126 -5.95 -3.45 -7.00
CA TRP A 126 -5.77 -2.20 -7.74
C TRP A 126 -4.36 -1.63 -7.58
N ALA A 127 -3.85 -1.56 -6.36
CA ALA A 127 -2.49 -1.11 -6.09
C ALA A 127 -1.44 -1.98 -6.79
N ALA A 128 -1.57 -3.31 -6.71
CA ALA A 128 -0.67 -4.26 -7.36
C ALA A 128 -0.75 -4.26 -8.90
N ARG A 129 -1.73 -3.58 -9.48
CA ARG A 129 -1.81 -3.30 -10.93
C ARG A 129 -1.20 -1.96 -11.32
N GLY A 130 -0.64 -1.22 -10.36
CA GLY A 130 -0.02 0.09 -10.60
C GLY A 130 -1.01 1.25 -10.55
N ASP A 131 -2.18 1.09 -9.94
CA ASP A 131 -3.08 2.22 -9.69
C ASP A 131 -2.43 3.20 -8.72
N GLY A 132 -2.32 4.46 -9.12
CA GLY A 132 -1.66 5.52 -8.35
C GLY A 132 -2.48 6.05 -7.16
N ALA A 133 -3.73 5.58 -6.94
CA ALA A 133 -4.54 6.02 -5.83
C ALA A 133 -4.08 5.39 -4.51
N VAL A 134 -4.10 6.18 -3.42
CA VAL A 134 -3.97 5.67 -2.06
C VAL A 134 -5.34 5.26 -1.55
N ARG A 135 -5.42 4.06 -1.01
CA ARG A 135 -6.64 3.49 -0.43
C ARG A 135 -6.45 3.17 1.03
N THR A 136 -7.54 3.12 1.77
CA THR A 136 -7.53 2.75 3.18
C THR A 136 -8.51 1.63 3.45
N ALA A 137 -8.13 0.71 4.33
CA ALA A 137 -9.00 -0.35 4.81
C ALA A 137 -8.80 -0.53 6.32
N VAL A 138 -9.86 -0.92 7.04
CA VAL A 138 -9.72 -1.31 8.44
C VAL A 138 -9.52 -2.81 8.51
N VAL A 139 -8.46 -3.22 9.18
CA VAL A 139 -8.04 -4.62 9.29
C VAL A 139 -7.77 -5.01 10.75
N ARG A 140 -7.68 -6.30 11.00
CA ARG A 140 -7.18 -6.85 12.25
C ARG A 140 -6.24 -8.02 11.97
N PRO A 141 -5.23 -8.27 12.80
CA PRO A 141 -4.43 -9.50 12.72
C PRO A 141 -5.33 -10.74 12.87
N ALA A 142 -5.04 -11.78 12.10
CA ALA A 142 -5.84 -13.01 12.13
C ALA A 142 -5.72 -13.77 13.46
N ASN A 143 -4.57 -13.65 14.12
CA ASN A 143 -4.22 -14.33 15.38
C ASN A 143 -4.56 -13.51 16.65
N THR A 144 -5.05 -12.25 16.50
CA THR A 144 -5.28 -11.37 17.65
C THR A 144 -6.68 -10.78 17.60
N PHE A 145 -7.41 -10.88 18.73
CA PHE A 145 -8.73 -10.27 18.87
C PHE A 145 -8.64 -8.87 19.50
N GLY A 146 -9.58 -8.01 19.10
CA GLY A 146 -9.75 -6.67 19.70
C GLY A 146 -8.83 -5.58 19.17
N ILE A 147 -7.83 -5.90 18.36
CA ILE A 147 -6.98 -4.89 17.70
C ILE A 147 -7.59 -4.55 16.34
N ARG A 148 -7.75 -3.26 16.08
CA ARG A 148 -8.12 -2.71 14.77
C ARG A 148 -7.00 -1.79 14.31
N LEU A 149 -6.59 -1.93 13.08
CA LEU A 149 -5.52 -1.18 12.44
C LEU A 149 -6.08 -0.52 11.18
N THR A 150 -5.59 0.64 10.84
CA THR A 150 -5.82 1.25 9.55
C THR A 150 -4.71 0.80 8.60
N ALA A 151 -5.08 0.17 7.49
CA ALA A 151 -4.15 -0.16 6.42
C ALA A 151 -4.20 0.93 5.35
N ARG A 152 -3.06 1.60 5.10
CA ARG A 152 -2.86 2.46 3.92
C ARG A 152 -2.28 1.61 2.81
N ILE A 153 -2.88 1.68 1.63
CA ILE A 153 -2.55 0.79 0.51
C ILE A 153 -2.25 1.62 -0.71
N ALA A 154 -1.07 1.41 -1.30
CA ALA A 154 -0.63 2.08 -2.51
C ALA A 154 0.19 1.15 -3.40
N SER A 155 0.38 1.53 -4.66
CA SER A 155 1.30 0.83 -5.55
C SER A 155 2.74 1.05 -5.12
N CYS A 156 3.57 0.01 -5.25
CA CYS A 156 5.02 0.11 -5.15
C CYS A 156 5.69 -0.61 -6.32
N GLY A 157 6.93 -0.22 -6.61
CA GLY A 157 7.65 -0.68 -7.78
C GLY A 157 9.10 -1.05 -7.52
N PRO A 158 9.81 -1.43 -8.61
CA PRO A 158 9.57 -1.17 -10.03
C PRO A 158 8.61 -2.16 -10.74
N SER A 159 8.51 -3.39 -10.29
CA SER A 159 7.44 -4.27 -10.76
C SER A 159 6.20 -3.98 -9.94
N PRO A 160 5.03 -3.77 -10.56
CA PRO A 160 3.83 -3.40 -9.82
C PRO A 160 3.51 -4.42 -8.73
N ALA A 161 3.48 -3.93 -7.50
CA ALA A 161 3.09 -4.64 -6.29
C ALA A 161 2.27 -3.69 -5.41
N ALA A 162 1.58 -4.19 -4.41
CA ALA A 162 0.91 -3.40 -3.41
C ALA A 162 1.77 -3.28 -2.15
N LEU A 163 1.97 -2.04 -1.71
CA LEU A 163 2.46 -1.73 -0.38
C LEU A 163 1.26 -1.53 0.54
N LEU A 164 1.24 -2.19 1.68
CA LEU A 164 0.23 -2.09 2.72
C LEU A 164 0.93 -1.69 4.01
N VAL A 165 0.70 -0.48 4.50
CA VAL A 165 1.26 0.06 5.76
C VAL A 165 0.18 0.02 6.83
N LEU A 166 0.52 -0.47 8.00
CA LEU A 166 -0.38 -0.66 9.15
C LEU A 166 -0.13 0.44 10.19
N ASP A 167 -1.17 1.20 10.50
CA ASP A 167 -1.19 2.30 11.50
C ASP A 167 -2.07 1.95 12.70
#